data_bbba8205cbc9fb1253595bfbedb2253c
#
_entry.id   bbba8205cbc9fb1253595bfbedb2253c
#
_cell.length_a   1.000
_cell.length_b   1.000
_cell.length_c   1.000
_cell.angle_alpha   90.00
_cell.angle_beta   90.00
_cell.angle_gamma   90.00
#
_symmetry.space_group_name_H-M   'P 1'
#
loop_
_entity.id
_entity.type
_entity.pdbx_description
1 polymer ?
#
loop_
_entity_poly.entity_id
_entity_poly.type
_entity_poly.pdbx_seq_one_letter_code
_entity_poly.pdbx_strand_id
1 'polypeptide(L)'
;MHVHSATTAITGEIRGAYFVRWLFEEGGNAMIQIYKTEDGLIHQKDELSPGSWIALTNPTATEILEIANTYNIDPDDLRAPLDEEESSRIQTEDLYTLILVDVPSIEERGGKDWYVTIPMGIITTDDTIITVCLEETSVLTAFMDGRVRDFHTYMKTRFILQILYKNASLYLQYLRIIDKKSGEVEEKLHKSTKNRELIELLELEKSLVYFTTSLRSNEAVLEKLMRNEKIKKYPEDTELLEDVIVENKQAIEMANIYSGILSGTMDAFASVISNNLNIVMKFLATITIVMSIPTMVASFFGMNVNSSGMPFADSRYGFSIVLGLTLALTLIVAWIFSKKDLF
;
A
#
# COMPACT_ATOMS: atom_id res chain seq x y z
N MET A 1 7.28 34.59 -46.91
CA MET A 1 6.60 33.75 -45.90
C MET A 1 7.50 32.67 -45.33
N HIS A 2 8.69 32.38 -45.86
CA HIS A 2 9.62 31.35 -45.39
C HIS A 2 10.68 31.82 -44.38
N VAL A 3 10.87 33.13 -44.20
CA VAL A 3 11.91 33.66 -43.28
C VAL A 3 11.43 33.74 -41.82
N HIS A 4 10.13 33.84 -41.55
CA HIS A 4 9.59 33.92 -40.19
C HIS A 4 9.57 32.57 -39.50
N SER A 5 9.44 31.45 -40.22
CA SER A 5 9.39 30.10 -39.64
C SER A 5 10.78 29.63 -39.15
N ALA A 6 11.83 29.96 -39.89
CA ALA A 6 13.19 29.58 -39.53
C ALA A 6 13.73 30.35 -38.29
N THR A 7 13.33 31.62 -38.13
CA THR A 7 13.77 32.45 -37.00
C THR A 7 13.09 32.03 -35.67
N THR A 8 11.86 31.50 -35.72
CA THR A 8 11.14 31.05 -34.54
C THR A 8 11.68 29.71 -34.04
N ALA A 9 12.08 28.80 -34.94
CA ALA A 9 12.73 27.53 -34.59
C ALA A 9 14.10 27.72 -33.96
N ILE A 10 14.93 28.60 -34.54
CA ILE A 10 16.29 28.86 -34.01
C ILE A 10 16.23 29.58 -32.65
N THR A 11 15.26 30.47 -32.41
CA THR A 11 15.09 31.11 -31.09
C THR A 11 14.53 30.16 -30.02
N GLY A 12 13.77 29.15 -30.38
CA GLY A 12 13.30 28.10 -29.48
C GLY A 12 14.43 27.16 -29.00
N GLU A 13 15.27 26.70 -29.96
CA GLU A 13 16.45 25.85 -29.66
C GLU A 13 17.49 26.57 -28.79
N ILE A 14 17.78 27.84 -29.08
CA ILE A 14 18.74 28.62 -28.30
C ILE A 14 18.23 28.91 -26.89
N ARG A 15 16.92 29.18 -26.71
CA ARG A 15 16.33 29.35 -25.38
C ARG A 15 16.34 28.08 -24.57
N GLY A 16 16.03 26.92 -25.16
CA GLY A 16 16.07 25.64 -24.49
C GLY A 16 17.45 25.25 -23.96
N ALA A 17 18.50 25.45 -24.80
CA ALA A 17 19.89 25.14 -24.44
C ALA A 17 20.44 26.03 -23.30
N TYR A 18 20.11 27.33 -23.29
CA TYR A 18 20.53 28.23 -22.21
C TYR A 18 19.80 27.95 -20.89
N PHE A 19 18.55 27.48 -20.95
CA PHE A 19 17.75 27.18 -19.79
C PHE A 19 18.22 25.93 -19.05
N VAL A 20 18.43 24.83 -19.74
CA VAL A 20 18.96 23.59 -19.16
C VAL A 20 20.33 23.85 -18.51
N ARG A 21 21.16 24.64 -19.12
CA ARG A 21 22.48 25.03 -18.56
C ARG A 21 22.34 25.84 -17.27
N TRP A 22 21.35 26.73 -17.17
CA TRP A 22 21.09 27.52 -15.95
C TRP A 22 20.61 26.65 -14.77
N LEU A 23 19.78 25.64 -15.02
CA LEU A 23 19.29 24.69 -13.98
C LEU A 23 20.45 23.87 -13.38
N PHE A 24 21.48 23.55 -14.15
CA PHE A 24 22.66 22.82 -13.66
C PHE A 24 23.70 23.73 -12.96
N GLU A 25 23.70 25.03 -13.21
CA GLU A 25 24.67 25.97 -12.63
C GLU A 25 24.27 26.44 -11.19
N GLU A 26 23.01 26.35 -10.74
CA GLU A 26 22.57 26.82 -9.41
C GLU A 26 22.62 25.78 -8.27
N GLY A 27 23.24 24.63 -8.45
CA GLY A 27 23.68 23.76 -7.35
C GLY A 27 22.54 23.14 -6.47
N GLY A 28 21.31 23.10 -6.98
CA GLY A 28 20.22 22.32 -6.40
C GLY A 28 20.17 20.91 -7.01
N ASN A 29 19.67 19.91 -6.29
CA ASN A 29 19.31 18.63 -6.87
C ASN A 29 18.41 18.91 -8.09
N ALA A 30 18.94 18.71 -9.31
CA ALA A 30 18.20 19.01 -10.54
C ALA A 30 16.95 18.13 -10.58
N MET A 31 15.77 18.76 -10.43
CA MET A 31 14.48 18.08 -10.50
C MET A 31 14.11 17.71 -11.93
N ILE A 32 14.83 18.25 -12.90
CA ILE A 32 14.74 17.94 -14.34
C ILE A 32 15.97 17.14 -14.75
N GLN A 33 15.77 15.93 -15.23
CA GLN A 33 16.83 15.08 -15.77
C GLN A 33 16.50 14.72 -17.21
N ILE A 34 17.48 14.79 -18.09
CA ILE A 34 17.33 14.49 -19.51
C ILE A 34 18.13 13.23 -19.82
N TYR A 35 17.48 12.28 -20.46
CA TYR A 35 18.08 11.01 -20.85
C TYR A 35 17.94 10.77 -22.35
N LYS A 36 18.92 10.11 -22.94
CA LYS A 36 18.88 9.65 -24.32
C LYS A 36 19.59 8.33 -24.47
N THR A 37 19.03 7.43 -25.25
CA THR A 37 19.70 6.18 -25.63
C THR A 37 20.56 6.40 -26.86
N GLU A 38 21.86 6.10 -26.75
CA GLU A 38 22.84 6.11 -27.81
C GLU A 38 23.60 4.78 -27.79
N ASP A 39 23.80 4.16 -28.94
CA ASP A 39 24.44 2.83 -29.06
C ASP A 39 23.85 1.73 -28.12
N GLY A 40 22.56 1.83 -27.85
CA GLY A 40 21.85 0.85 -26.99
C GLY A 40 22.04 1.07 -25.48
N LEU A 41 22.75 2.12 -25.08
CA LEU A 41 22.95 2.51 -23.68
C LEU A 41 22.22 3.83 -23.37
N ILE A 42 21.73 3.97 -22.14
CA ILE A 42 21.14 5.20 -21.68
C ILE A 42 22.23 6.14 -21.16
N HIS A 43 22.14 7.40 -21.54
CA HIS A 43 23.02 8.46 -21.09
C HIS A 43 22.22 9.64 -20.59
N GLN A 44 22.64 10.21 -19.48
CA GLN A 44 22.15 11.50 -19.04
C GLN A 44 22.79 12.60 -19.90
N LYS A 45 22.00 13.58 -20.30
CA LYS A 45 22.40 14.68 -21.19
C LYS A 45 22.11 16.02 -20.52
N ASP A 46 22.92 17.00 -20.85
CA ASP A 46 22.74 18.39 -20.39
C ASP A 46 21.92 19.23 -21.38
N GLU A 47 21.63 18.69 -22.57
CA GLU A 47 20.92 19.41 -23.63
C GLU A 47 19.75 18.58 -24.17
N LEU A 48 18.67 19.28 -24.50
CA LEU A 48 17.51 18.71 -25.16
C LEU A 48 17.81 18.36 -26.62
N SER A 49 17.42 17.18 -27.05
CA SER A 49 17.52 16.75 -28.44
C SER A 49 16.33 15.87 -28.83
N PRO A 50 15.97 15.83 -30.14
CA PRO A 50 14.89 14.94 -30.56
C PRO A 50 15.14 13.50 -30.13
N GLY A 51 14.07 12.83 -29.61
CA GLY A 51 14.15 11.47 -29.08
C GLY A 51 14.70 11.37 -27.65
N SER A 52 14.86 12.48 -26.93
CA SER A 52 15.18 12.48 -25.50
C SER A 52 13.97 12.14 -24.64
N TRP A 53 14.26 11.65 -23.45
CA TRP A 53 13.31 11.50 -22.36
C TRP A 53 13.62 12.53 -21.27
N ILE A 54 12.61 13.28 -20.83
CA ILE A 54 12.70 14.27 -19.77
C ILE A 54 11.99 13.69 -18.54
N ALA A 55 12.70 13.51 -17.44
CA ALA A 55 12.17 13.07 -16.17
C ALA A 55 12.07 14.26 -15.21
N LEU A 56 10.85 14.55 -14.78
CA LEU A 56 10.52 15.58 -13.79
C LEU A 56 10.16 14.88 -12.47
N THR A 57 10.97 15.11 -11.43
CA THR A 57 10.70 14.58 -10.09
C THR A 57 10.49 15.76 -9.14
N ASN A 58 9.30 15.89 -8.59
CA ASN A 58 8.87 17.00 -7.72
C ASN A 58 9.26 18.38 -8.29
N PRO A 59 8.87 18.68 -9.55
CA PRO A 59 9.28 19.91 -10.21
C PRO A 59 8.68 21.14 -9.55
N THR A 60 9.45 22.23 -9.54
CA THR A 60 8.97 23.53 -9.07
C THR A 60 7.95 24.14 -10.05
N ALA A 61 7.17 25.11 -9.59
CA ALA A 61 6.23 25.84 -10.44
C ALA A 61 6.91 26.53 -11.63
N THR A 62 8.15 26.97 -11.47
CA THR A 62 8.94 27.59 -12.53
C THR A 62 9.33 26.58 -13.60
N GLU A 63 9.83 25.41 -13.20
CA GLU A 63 10.20 24.31 -14.10
C GLU A 63 9.00 23.80 -14.91
N ILE A 64 7.83 23.67 -14.25
CA ILE A 64 6.58 23.32 -14.92
C ILE A 64 6.23 24.32 -16.02
N LEU A 65 6.26 25.63 -15.70
CA LEU A 65 5.92 26.68 -16.68
C LEU A 65 6.89 26.72 -17.86
N GLU A 66 8.15 26.42 -17.65
CA GLU A 66 9.14 26.41 -18.71
C GLU A 66 9.01 25.21 -19.64
N ILE A 67 8.79 24.01 -19.09
CA ILE A 67 8.48 22.82 -19.90
C ILE A 67 7.16 23.03 -20.65
N ALA A 68 6.12 23.57 -19.98
CA ALA A 68 4.85 23.90 -20.58
C ALA A 68 5.00 24.82 -21.79
N ASN A 69 5.77 25.90 -21.65
CA ASN A 69 6.02 26.85 -22.73
C ASN A 69 6.88 26.27 -23.87
N THR A 70 7.87 25.43 -23.53
CA THR A 70 8.78 24.83 -24.51
C THR A 70 8.07 23.84 -25.42
N TYR A 71 7.19 23.02 -24.85
CA TYR A 71 6.49 21.96 -25.59
C TYR A 71 5.02 22.28 -25.89
N ASN A 72 4.56 23.48 -25.53
CA ASN A 72 3.18 23.93 -25.68
C ASN A 72 2.18 22.95 -25.04
N ILE A 73 2.48 22.56 -23.80
CA ILE A 73 1.67 21.68 -22.95
C ILE A 73 0.91 22.57 -21.96
N ASP A 74 -0.34 22.20 -21.61
CA ASP A 74 -1.07 22.87 -20.54
C ASP A 74 -0.32 22.68 -19.21
N PRO A 75 0.00 23.76 -18.47
CA PRO A 75 0.65 23.64 -17.16
C PRO A 75 -0.14 22.79 -16.15
N ASP A 76 -1.47 22.74 -16.26
CA ASP A 76 -2.30 21.95 -15.36
C ASP A 76 -2.16 20.45 -15.65
N ASP A 77 -1.93 20.05 -16.90
CA ASP A 77 -1.63 18.65 -17.25
C ASP A 77 -0.24 18.18 -16.74
N LEU A 78 0.72 19.11 -16.60
CA LEU A 78 2.01 18.83 -15.97
C LEU A 78 1.92 18.81 -14.43
N ARG A 79 0.94 19.51 -13.84
CA ARG A 79 0.70 19.50 -12.39
C ARG A 79 -0.14 18.32 -11.92
N ALA A 80 -1.02 17.80 -12.77
CA ALA A 80 -1.92 16.72 -12.41
C ALA A 80 -1.21 15.52 -11.73
N PRO A 81 -0.03 15.04 -12.19
CA PRO A 81 0.69 13.96 -11.54
C PRO A 81 1.29 14.31 -10.17
N LEU A 82 1.22 15.56 -9.73
CA LEU A 82 1.73 16.04 -8.44
C LEU A 82 0.63 16.11 -7.37
N ASP A 83 -0.61 15.82 -7.73
CA ASP A 83 -1.73 15.68 -6.82
C ASP A 83 -1.94 14.19 -6.51
N GLU A 84 -1.74 13.78 -5.26
CA GLU A 84 -1.87 12.38 -4.82
C GLU A 84 -3.28 11.81 -5.03
N GLU A 85 -4.31 12.66 -5.12
CA GLU A 85 -5.71 12.24 -5.32
C GLU A 85 -6.11 12.20 -6.81
N GLU A 86 -5.18 12.48 -7.74
CA GLU A 86 -5.48 12.53 -9.16
C GLU A 86 -5.77 11.13 -9.74
N SER A 87 -6.77 11.05 -10.60
CA SER A 87 -7.23 9.76 -11.14
C SER A 87 -6.51 9.38 -12.43
N SER A 88 -6.17 8.09 -12.56
CA SER A 88 -5.57 7.53 -13.79
C SER A 88 -6.49 7.74 -15.00
N ARG A 89 -5.96 8.33 -16.05
CA ARG A 89 -6.66 8.62 -17.31
C ARG A 89 -5.73 8.75 -18.49
N ILE A 90 -6.31 8.73 -19.67
CA ILE A 90 -5.62 9.12 -20.91
C ILE A 90 -6.37 10.29 -21.51
N GLN A 91 -5.67 11.35 -21.88
CA GLN A 91 -6.17 12.57 -22.49
C GLN A 91 -5.32 12.87 -23.71
N THR A 92 -5.97 13.08 -24.85
CA THR A 92 -5.29 13.36 -26.13
C THR A 92 -5.64 14.77 -26.55
N GLU A 93 -4.60 15.61 -26.61
CA GLU A 93 -4.64 16.97 -27.10
C GLU A 93 -4.07 17.05 -28.52
N ASP A 94 -4.14 18.22 -29.16
CA ASP A 94 -3.68 18.42 -30.53
C ASP A 94 -2.15 18.14 -30.67
N LEU A 95 -1.35 18.55 -29.68
CA LEU A 95 0.12 18.53 -29.73
C LEU A 95 0.76 17.47 -28.85
N TYR A 96 0.02 16.88 -27.89
CA TYR A 96 0.53 15.88 -26.98
C TYR A 96 -0.55 14.90 -26.56
N THR A 97 -0.13 13.83 -25.92
CA THR A 97 -1.02 12.90 -25.21
C THR A 97 -0.51 12.73 -23.79
N LEU A 98 -1.38 12.97 -22.80
CA LEU A 98 -1.15 12.70 -21.39
C LEU A 98 -1.69 11.33 -21.04
N ILE A 99 -0.88 10.51 -20.38
CA ILE A 99 -1.25 9.23 -19.77
C ILE A 99 -0.95 9.36 -18.28
N LEU A 100 -1.98 9.35 -17.45
CA LEU A 100 -1.86 9.30 -16.00
C LEU A 100 -2.10 7.87 -15.53
N VAL A 101 -1.19 7.34 -14.72
CA VAL A 101 -1.29 6.02 -14.10
C VAL A 101 -0.79 6.10 -12.66
N ASP A 102 -1.32 5.23 -11.81
CA ASP A 102 -0.81 5.07 -10.46
C ASP A 102 0.37 4.11 -10.43
N VAL A 103 1.39 4.44 -9.69
CA VAL A 103 2.56 3.58 -9.44
C VAL A 103 2.67 3.26 -7.95
N PRO A 104 3.10 2.04 -7.58
CA PRO A 104 3.26 1.68 -6.19
C PRO A 104 4.52 2.34 -5.62
N SER A 105 4.41 2.88 -4.42
CA SER A 105 5.51 3.48 -3.68
C SER A 105 5.58 2.94 -2.25
N ILE A 106 6.69 3.21 -1.57
CA ILE A 106 6.91 2.86 -0.17
C ILE A 106 7.16 4.15 0.60
N GLU A 107 6.28 4.44 1.52
CA GLU A 107 6.41 5.55 2.44
C GLU A 107 6.86 5.06 3.81
N GLU A 108 7.86 5.68 4.40
CA GLU A 108 8.30 5.36 5.76
C GLU A 108 7.51 6.18 6.78
N ARG A 109 6.71 5.51 7.60
CA ARG A 109 5.95 6.11 8.70
C ARG A 109 6.32 5.46 10.03
N GLY A 110 6.96 6.21 10.91
CA GLY A 110 7.32 5.71 12.25
C GLY A 110 8.26 4.50 12.25
N GLY A 111 9.19 4.43 11.28
CA GLY A 111 10.14 3.34 11.13
C GLY A 111 9.56 2.06 10.52
N LYS A 112 8.42 2.15 9.85
CA LYS A 112 7.76 1.05 9.12
C LYS A 112 7.47 1.45 7.69
N ASP A 113 7.59 0.49 6.79
CA ASP A 113 7.21 0.66 5.38
C ASP A 113 5.70 0.58 5.22
N TRP A 114 5.13 1.61 4.63
CA TRP A 114 3.74 1.67 4.16
C TRP A 114 3.72 1.58 2.66
N TYR A 115 2.91 0.68 2.12
CA TYR A 115 2.73 0.53 0.68
C TYR A 115 1.57 1.40 0.24
N VAL A 116 1.90 2.43 -0.53
CA VAL A 116 0.97 3.44 -1.05
C VAL A 116 1.03 3.48 -2.57
N THR A 117 0.20 4.29 -3.18
CA THR A 117 0.23 4.56 -4.61
C THR A 117 0.33 6.06 -4.84
N ILE A 118 1.10 6.46 -5.84
CA ILE A 118 1.25 7.83 -6.27
C ILE A 118 0.97 7.95 -7.77
N PRO A 119 0.41 9.06 -8.23
CA PRO A 119 0.25 9.31 -9.67
C PRO A 119 1.59 9.49 -10.37
N MET A 120 1.65 9.02 -11.61
CA MET A 120 2.74 9.27 -12.55
C MET A 120 2.15 9.73 -13.88
N GLY A 121 2.59 10.88 -14.36
CA GLY A 121 2.26 11.41 -15.68
C GLY A 121 3.28 10.97 -16.71
N ILE A 122 2.79 10.51 -17.86
CA ILE A 122 3.60 10.25 -19.06
C ILE A 122 3.01 11.09 -20.17
N ILE A 123 3.75 12.12 -20.60
CA ILE A 123 3.33 13.01 -21.67
C ILE A 123 4.20 12.70 -22.90
N THR A 124 3.55 12.44 -24.03
CA THR A 124 4.23 12.22 -25.29
C THR A 124 3.91 13.32 -26.28
N THR A 125 4.95 13.96 -26.80
CA THR A 125 4.89 14.94 -27.90
C THR A 125 5.39 14.30 -29.19
N ASP A 126 5.52 15.07 -30.28
CA ASP A 126 6.04 14.56 -31.55
C ASP A 126 7.48 14.07 -31.43
N ASP A 127 8.32 14.71 -30.60
CA ASP A 127 9.76 14.45 -30.53
C ASP A 127 10.27 13.95 -29.19
N THR A 128 9.48 14.02 -28.11
CA THR A 128 9.97 13.80 -26.74
C THR A 128 8.95 13.05 -25.90
N ILE A 129 9.42 12.32 -24.91
CA ILE A 129 8.62 11.81 -23.80
C ILE A 129 9.01 12.57 -22.53
N ILE A 130 8.00 12.97 -21.75
CA ILE A 130 8.16 13.66 -20.47
C ILE A 130 7.45 12.80 -19.41
N THR A 131 8.14 12.44 -18.34
CA THR A 131 7.54 11.78 -17.19
C THR A 131 7.54 12.74 -16.00
N VAL A 132 6.44 12.78 -15.26
CA VAL A 132 6.26 13.65 -14.09
C VAL A 132 5.81 12.80 -12.91
N CYS A 133 6.53 12.91 -11.79
CA CYS A 133 6.21 12.21 -10.53
C CYS A 133 6.43 13.16 -9.35
N LEU A 134 5.71 12.93 -8.25
CA LEU A 134 5.89 13.62 -6.98
C LEU A 134 7.23 13.24 -6.31
N GLU A 135 7.67 11.99 -6.46
CA GLU A 135 8.90 11.45 -5.89
C GLU A 135 9.59 10.47 -6.84
N GLU A 136 10.84 10.10 -6.53
CA GLU A 136 11.54 9.07 -7.29
C GLU A 136 10.83 7.72 -7.20
N THR A 137 10.55 7.12 -8.35
CA THR A 137 9.88 5.82 -8.43
C THR A 137 10.81 4.74 -8.95
N SER A 138 10.78 3.57 -8.31
CA SER A 138 11.54 2.39 -8.75
C SER A 138 11.20 1.96 -10.18
N VAL A 139 10.05 2.38 -10.71
CA VAL A 139 9.67 2.17 -12.12
C VAL A 139 10.63 2.92 -13.02
N LEU A 140 10.78 4.25 -12.85
CA LEU A 140 11.63 5.09 -13.71
C LEU A 140 13.12 4.89 -13.45
N THR A 141 13.52 4.72 -12.20
CA THR A 141 14.92 4.46 -11.81
C THR A 141 15.49 3.21 -12.51
N ALA A 142 14.65 2.19 -12.78
CA ALA A 142 15.09 1.00 -13.50
C ALA A 142 15.54 1.31 -14.95
N PHE A 143 14.94 2.33 -15.59
CA PHE A 143 15.34 2.79 -16.92
C PHE A 143 16.56 3.70 -16.83
N MET A 144 16.61 4.64 -15.88
CA MET A 144 17.72 5.55 -15.65
C MET A 144 19.03 4.80 -15.40
N ASP A 145 18.97 3.70 -14.65
CA ASP A 145 20.11 2.84 -14.33
C ASP A 145 20.49 1.84 -15.46
N GLY A 146 19.78 1.87 -16.58
CA GLY A 146 20.02 0.93 -17.69
C GLY A 146 19.72 -0.54 -17.36
N ARG A 147 18.88 -0.81 -16.34
CA ARG A 147 18.50 -2.18 -15.95
C ARG A 147 17.44 -2.79 -16.86
N VAL A 148 16.79 -2.00 -17.69
CA VAL A 148 15.80 -2.45 -18.67
C VAL A 148 16.49 -2.71 -20.00
N ARG A 149 16.34 -3.94 -20.53
CA ARG A 149 16.94 -4.33 -21.83
C ARG A 149 16.09 -3.84 -23.00
N ASP A 150 16.71 -3.69 -24.17
CA ASP A 150 16.05 -3.29 -25.41
C ASP A 150 15.20 -2.02 -25.28
N PHE A 151 15.70 -1.08 -24.49
CA PHE A 151 15.07 0.19 -24.21
C PHE A 151 15.68 1.31 -25.07
N HIS A 152 14.80 2.06 -25.75
CA HIS A 152 15.20 3.19 -26.59
C HIS A 152 14.26 4.38 -26.37
N THR A 153 14.81 5.54 -25.98
CA THR A 153 14.04 6.76 -25.71
C THR A 153 13.27 7.27 -26.92
N TYR A 154 13.78 7.05 -28.14
CA TYR A 154 13.15 7.46 -29.39
C TYR A 154 11.99 6.52 -29.82
N MET A 155 11.91 5.30 -29.31
CA MET A 155 10.77 4.38 -29.54
C MET A 155 9.66 4.67 -28.53
N LYS A 156 9.00 5.81 -28.66
CA LYS A 156 8.08 6.36 -27.65
C LYS A 156 6.98 5.40 -27.23
N THR A 157 6.27 4.79 -28.18
CA THR A 157 5.19 3.83 -27.89
C THR A 157 5.74 2.65 -27.08
N ARG A 158 6.82 2.03 -27.54
CA ARG A 158 7.47 0.90 -26.86
C ARG A 158 7.95 1.30 -25.46
N PHE A 159 8.51 2.49 -25.30
CA PHE A 159 8.96 2.98 -24.00
C PHE A 159 7.79 3.15 -23.02
N ILE A 160 6.68 3.76 -23.46
CA ILE A 160 5.45 3.87 -22.63
C ILE A 160 4.99 2.48 -22.17
N LEU A 161 4.91 1.51 -23.09
CA LEU A 161 4.47 0.15 -22.77
C LEU A 161 5.44 -0.55 -21.81
N GLN A 162 6.76 -0.35 -21.97
CA GLN A 162 7.76 -0.87 -21.04
C GLN A 162 7.65 -0.24 -19.64
N ILE A 163 7.35 1.07 -19.54
CA ILE A 163 7.03 1.71 -18.25
C ILE A 163 5.82 1.06 -17.60
N LEU A 164 4.73 0.87 -18.35
CA LEU A 164 3.50 0.27 -17.84
C LEU A 164 3.69 -1.21 -17.44
N TYR A 165 4.48 -1.97 -18.21
CA TYR A 165 4.87 -3.33 -17.85
C TYR A 165 5.68 -3.36 -16.54
N LYS A 166 6.67 -2.48 -16.43
CA LYS A 166 7.49 -2.37 -15.22
C LYS A 166 6.65 -1.97 -14.01
N ASN A 167 5.67 -1.09 -14.21
CA ASN A 167 4.71 -0.70 -13.17
C ASN A 167 3.90 -1.91 -12.69
N ALA A 168 3.26 -2.66 -13.57
CA ALA A 168 2.49 -3.86 -13.21
C ALA A 168 3.36 -4.91 -12.50
N SER A 169 4.57 -5.15 -12.98
CA SER A 169 5.54 -6.06 -12.35
C SER A 169 5.97 -5.60 -10.95
N LEU A 170 6.09 -4.29 -10.72
CA LEU A 170 6.41 -3.73 -9.39
C LEU A 170 5.25 -3.92 -8.41
N TYR A 171 4.00 -3.74 -8.84
CA TYR A 171 2.83 -4.10 -8.03
C TYR A 171 2.86 -5.55 -7.60
N LEU A 172 3.13 -6.48 -8.52
CA LEU A 172 3.25 -7.91 -8.19
C LEU A 172 4.37 -8.19 -7.20
N GLN A 173 5.49 -7.49 -7.31
CA GLN A 173 6.59 -7.61 -6.35
C GLN A 173 6.17 -7.15 -4.95
N TYR A 174 5.52 -5.99 -4.84
CA TYR A 174 5.08 -5.45 -3.55
C TYR A 174 3.95 -6.29 -2.94
N LEU A 175 3.03 -6.81 -3.74
CA LEU A 175 2.00 -7.75 -3.28
C LEU A 175 2.60 -8.99 -2.61
N ARG A 176 3.66 -9.57 -3.20
CA ARG A 176 4.39 -10.71 -2.59
C ARG A 176 5.08 -10.32 -1.27
N ILE A 177 5.57 -9.09 -1.16
CA ILE A 177 6.17 -8.60 0.09
C ILE A 177 5.10 -8.41 1.15
N ILE A 178 3.94 -7.85 0.79
CA ILE A 178 2.80 -7.68 1.71
C ILE A 178 2.31 -9.05 2.21
N ASP A 179 2.13 -10.02 1.33
CA ASP A 179 1.74 -11.39 1.66
C ASP A 179 2.73 -12.02 2.67
N LYS A 180 4.02 -11.93 2.40
CA LYS A 180 5.05 -12.42 3.32
C LYS A 180 5.01 -11.71 4.68
N LYS A 181 4.88 -10.36 4.69
CA LYS A 181 4.77 -9.58 5.93
C LYS A 181 3.52 -9.96 6.72
N SER A 182 2.38 -10.16 6.05
CA SER A 182 1.14 -10.58 6.71
C SER A 182 1.29 -11.93 7.42
N GLY A 183 1.93 -12.91 6.79
CA GLY A 183 2.23 -14.20 7.42
C GLY A 183 3.16 -14.11 8.63
N GLU A 184 4.16 -13.22 8.58
CA GLU A 184 5.05 -12.97 9.73
C GLU A 184 4.29 -12.33 10.92
N VAL A 185 3.34 -11.43 10.64
CA VAL A 185 2.51 -10.79 11.67
C VAL A 185 1.49 -11.79 12.23
N GLU A 186 0.89 -12.63 11.39
CA GLU A 186 0.00 -13.70 11.80
C GLU A 186 0.69 -14.68 12.77
N GLU A 187 1.92 -15.10 12.47
CA GLU A 187 2.70 -15.97 13.37
C GLU A 187 2.97 -15.31 14.74
N LYS A 188 3.23 -14.02 14.76
CA LYS A 188 3.39 -13.25 16.01
C LYS A 188 2.08 -13.16 16.78
N LEU A 189 0.96 -12.98 16.09
CA LEU A 189 -0.37 -12.87 16.69
C LEU A 189 -0.80 -14.19 17.36
N HIS A 190 -0.44 -15.34 16.79
CA HIS A 190 -0.64 -16.65 17.44
C HIS A 190 0.10 -16.79 18.78
N LYS A 191 1.25 -16.10 18.94
CA LYS A 191 2.07 -16.15 20.16
C LYS A 191 1.75 -15.03 21.16
N SER A 192 1.06 -13.97 20.71
CA SER A 192 0.82 -12.75 21.47
C SER A 192 -0.60 -12.25 21.20
N THR A 193 -1.34 -11.91 22.23
CA THR A 193 -2.70 -11.33 22.12
C THR A 193 -2.69 -9.80 22.16
N LYS A 194 -1.63 -9.17 21.61
CA LYS A 194 -1.51 -7.71 21.63
C LYS A 194 -2.26 -7.08 20.45
N ASN A 195 -2.91 -5.96 20.68
CA ASN A 195 -3.61 -5.20 19.63
C ASN A 195 -2.68 -4.63 18.55
N ARG A 196 -1.37 -4.59 18.80
CA ARG A 196 -0.38 -4.03 17.87
C ARG A 196 -0.30 -4.83 16.58
N GLU A 197 -0.31 -6.15 16.67
CA GLU A 197 -0.22 -7.05 15.53
C GLU A 197 -1.50 -6.95 14.66
N LEU A 198 -2.67 -6.80 15.29
CA LEU A 198 -3.92 -6.57 14.56
C LEU A 198 -3.92 -5.23 13.81
N ILE A 199 -3.36 -4.17 14.42
CA ILE A 199 -3.22 -2.87 13.75
C ILE A 199 -2.29 -3.01 12.55
N GLU A 200 -1.19 -3.77 12.66
CA GLU A 200 -0.26 -4.00 11.56
C GLU A 200 -0.90 -4.77 10.39
N LEU A 201 -1.75 -5.78 10.67
CA LEU A 201 -2.55 -6.44 9.63
C LEU A 201 -3.53 -5.48 8.95
N LEU A 202 -4.19 -4.60 9.72
CA LEU A 202 -5.09 -3.58 9.18
C LEU A 202 -4.35 -2.56 8.28
N GLU A 203 -3.11 -2.21 8.62
CA GLU A 203 -2.25 -1.34 7.81
C GLU A 203 -1.92 -2.01 6.46
N LEU A 204 -1.60 -3.31 6.46
CA LEU A 204 -1.37 -4.08 5.24
C LEU A 204 -2.65 -4.24 4.40
N GLU A 205 -3.82 -4.42 5.03
CA GLU A 205 -5.10 -4.47 4.32
C GLU A 205 -5.41 -3.16 3.61
N LYS A 206 -5.17 -2.01 4.25
CA LYS A 206 -5.30 -0.70 3.59
C LYS A 206 -4.42 -0.57 2.36
N SER A 207 -3.18 -1.05 2.43
CA SER A 207 -2.26 -1.06 1.28
C SER A 207 -2.82 -1.90 0.12
N LEU A 208 -3.42 -3.07 0.40
CA LEU A 208 -4.06 -3.90 -0.62
C LEU A 208 -5.28 -3.23 -1.24
N VAL A 209 -6.05 -2.46 -0.48
CA VAL A 209 -7.19 -1.67 -0.99
C VAL A 209 -6.69 -0.57 -1.93
N TYR A 210 -5.64 0.18 -1.56
CA TYR A 210 -5.03 1.17 -2.44
C TYR A 210 -4.54 0.53 -3.73
N PHE A 211 -3.78 -0.56 -3.64
CA PHE A 211 -3.26 -1.28 -4.81
C PHE A 211 -4.39 -1.78 -5.73
N THR A 212 -5.44 -2.38 -5.16
CA THR A 212 -6.57 -2.86 -5.96
C THR A 212 -7.27 -1.71 -6.70
N THR A 213 -7.46 -0.58 -6.02
CA THR A 213 -8.11 0.60 -6.60
C THR A 213 -7.27 1.17 -7.74
N SER A 214 -5.99 1.40 -7.51
CA SER A 214 -5.06 1.94 -8.50
C SER A 214 -4.83 1.01 -9.69
N LEU A 215 -4.70 -0.31 -9.46
CA LEU A 215 -4.57 -1.28 -10.54
C LEU A 215 -5.82 -1.33 -11.44
N ARG A 216 -7.02 -1.18 -10.87
CA ARG A 216 -8.27 -1.10 -11.65
C ARG A 216 -8.37 0.21 -12.43
N SER A 217 -7.90 1.32 -11.85
CA SER A 217 -7.80 2.60 -12.54
C SER A 217 -6.83 2.50 -13.72
N ASN A 218 -5.66 1.89 -13.51
CA ASN A 218 -4.69 1.61 -14.57
C ASN A 218 -5.24 0.67 -15.64
N GLU A 219 -6.04 -0.36 -15.28
CA GLU A 219 -6.69 -1.25 -16.25
C GLU A 219 -7.56 -0.46 -17.24
N ALA A 220 -8.32 0.54 -16.76
CA ALA A 220 -9.13 1.40 -17.63
C ALA A 220 -8.28 2.21 -18.62
N VAL A 221 -7.09 2.65 -18.22
CA VAL A 221 -6.12 3.30 -19.12
C VAL A 221 -5.59 2.31 -20.16
N LEU A 222 -5.19 1.10 -19.74
CA LEU A 222 -4.69 0.06 -20.64
C LEU A 222 -5.75 -0.36 -21.68
N GLU A 223 -7.02 -0.45 -21.29
CA GLU A 223 -8.12 -0.72 -22.23
C GLU A 223 -8.31 0.38 -23.25
N LYS A 224 -8.12 1.65 -22.87
CA LYS A 224 -8.17 2.77 -23.82
C LYS A 224 -6.97 2.74 -24.77
N LEU A 225 -5.77 2.42 -24.26
CA LEU A 225 -4.57 2.25 -25.07
C LEU A 225 -4.75 1.12 -26.10
N MET A 226 -5.39 0.00 -25.73
CA MET A 226 -5.69 -1.10 -26.63
C MET A 226 -6.58 -0.67 -27.82
N ARG A 227 -7.42 0.34 -27.66
CA ARG A 227 -8.29 0.87 -28.72
C ARG A 227 -7.62 1.94 -29.57
N ASN A 228 -6.44 2.44 -29.17
CA ASN A 228 -5.73 3.49 -29.87
C ASN A 228 -4.90 2.92 -31.05
N GLU A 229 -5.29 3.26 -32.28
CA GLU A 229 -4.60 2.79 -33.49
C GLU A 229 -3.15 3.26 -33.61
N LYS A 230 -2.80 4.40 -33.01
CA LYS A 230 -1.42 4.90 -32.99
C LYS A 230 -0.47 3.94 -32.25
N ILE A 231 -0.96 3.28 -31.23
CA ILE A 231 -0.20 2.30 -30.42
C ILE A 231 -0.06 0.96 -31.15
N LYS A 232 -1.06 0.56 -31.92
CA LYS A 232 -1.08 -0.69 -32.69
C LYS A 232 -0.26 -0.65 -34.00
N LYS A 233 0.54 0.37 -34.20
CA LYS A 233 1.29 0.58 -35.43
C LYS A 233 2.29 -0.58 -35.72
N TYR A 234 2.85 -1.17 -34.68
CA TYR A 234 3.82 -2.25 -34.77
C TYR A 234 3.28 -3.52 -34.06
N PRO A 235 3.37 -4.72 -34.68
CA PRO A 235 2.88 -5.96 -34.05
C PRO A 235 3.53 -6.24 -32.69
N GLU A 236 4.82 -5.96 -32.55
CA GLU A 236 5.59 -6.19 -31.33
C GLU A 236 5.13 -5.31 -30.16
N ASP A 237 4.64 -4.09 -30.47
CA ASP A 237 4.07 -3.19 -29.45
C ASP A 237 2.67 -3.65 -29.03
N THR A 238 1.92 -4.28 -29.94
CA THR A 238 0.62 -4.87 -29.61
C THR A 238 0.79 -6.07 -28.68
N GLU A 239 1.75 -6.95 -28.93
CA GLU A 239 2.08 -8.10 -28.08
C GLU A 239 2.53 -7.61 -26.68
N LEU A 240 3.39 -6.60 -26.61
CA LEU A 240 3.82 -6.01 -25.34
C LEU A 240 2.64 -5.40 -24.56
N LEU A 241 1.69 -4.74 -25.23
CA LEU A 241 0.49 -4.20 -24.57
C LEU A 241 -0.39 -5.32 -24.02
N GLU A 242 -0.56 -6.44 -24.74
CA GLU A 242 -1.28 -7.60 -24.24
C GLU A 242 -0.61 -8.17 -22.99
N ASP A 243 0.71 -8.28 -22.98
CA ASP A 243 1.49 -8.71 -21.81
C ASP A 243 1.28 -7.77 -20.61
N VAL A 244 1.30 -6.44 -20.83
CA VAL A 244 1.03 -5.46 -19.77
C VAL A 244 -0.37 -5.67 -19.18
N ILE A 245 -1.38 -5.88 -20.01
CA ILE A 245 -2.76 -6.13 -19.56
C ILE A 245 -2.86 -7.41 -18.74
N VAL A 246 -2.20 -8.48 -19.19
CA VAL A 246 -2.17 -9.75 -18.45
C VAL A 246 -1.51 -9.58 -17.08
N GLU A 247 -0.34 -8.92 -17.03
CA GLU A 247 0.41 -8.68 -15.80
C GLU A 247 -0.41 -7.80 -14.81
N ASN A 248 -1.08 -6.75 -15.33
CA ASN A 248 -1.94 -5.90 -14.50
C ASN A 248 -3.17 -6.65 -13.96
N LYS A 249 -3.81 -7.50 -14.76
CA LYS A 249 -4.91 -8.35 -14.32
C LYS A 249 -4.48 -9.35 -13.26
N GLN A 250 -3.32 -9.97 -13.44
CA GLN A 250 -2.74 -10.86 -12.44
C GLN A 250 -2.51 -10.11 -11.11
N ALA A 251 -2.01 -8.88 -11.16
CA ALA A 251 -1.84 -8.06 -9.96
C ALA A 251 -3.17 -7.75 -9.26
N ILE A 252 -4.24 -7.42 -10.01
CA ILE A 252 -5.59 -7.22 -9.46
C ILE A 252 -6.09 -8.48 -8.76
N GLU A 253 -5.96 -9.64 -9.40
CA GLU A 253 -6.40 -10.91 -8.83
C GLU A 253 -5.64 -11.24 -7.55
N MET A 254 -4.31 -11.09 -7.55
CA MET A 254 -3.48 -11.32 -6.36
C MET A 254 -3.83 -10.36 -5.22
N ALA A 255 -4.03 -9.07 -5.52
CA ALA A 255 -4.43 -8.09 -4.51
C ALA A 255 -5.78 -8.45 -3.87
N ASN A 256 -6.78 -8.87 -4.67
CA ASN A 256 -8.07 -9.33 -4.17
C ASN A 256 -7.96 -10.60 -3.31
N ILE A 257 -7.15 -11.58 -3.73
CA ILE A 257 -6.94 -12.83 -2.98
C ILE A 257 -6.29 -12.52 -1.63
N TYR A 258 -5.21 -11.73 -1.61
CA TYR A 258 -4.50 -11.39 -0.37
C TYR A 258 -5.36 -10.54 0.56
N SER A 259 -6.15 -9.60 0.05
CA SER A 259 -7.12 -8.84 0.85
C SER A 259 -8.17 -9.75 1.48
N GLY A 260 -8.70 -10.72 0.71
CA GLY A 260 -9.67 -11.70 1.23
C GLY A 260 -9.09 -12.61 2.32
N ILE A 261 -7.85 -13.08 2.14
CA ILE A 261 -7.13 -13.88 3.14
C ILE A 261 -6.92 -13.06 4.42
N LEU A 262 -6.44 -11.82 4.28
CA LEU A 262 -6.10 -10.96 5.41
C LEU A 262 -7.34 -10.58 6.23
N SER A 263 -8.44 -10.22 5.55
CA SER A 263 -9.74 -9.93 6.19
C SER A 263 -10.27 -11.17 6.93
N GLY A 264 -10.24 -12.35 6.30
CA GLY A 264 -10.63 -13.62 6.95
C GLY A 264 -9.76 -13.97 8.16
N THR A 265 -8.47 -13.70 8.08
CA THR A 265 -7.52 -13.90 9.20
C THR A 265 -7.88 -12.97 10.37
N MET A 266 -8.16 -11.69 10.12
CA MET A 266 -8.57 -10.74 11.17
C MET A 266 -9.87 -11.15 11.85
N ASP A 267 -10.87 -11.62 11.10
CA ASP A 267 -12.14 -12.11 11.62
C ASP A 267 -11.95 -13.38 12.51
N ALA A 268 -11.09 -14.28 12.07
CA ALA A 268 -10.74 -15.47 12.84
C ALA A 268 -10.09 -15.08 14.18
N PHE A 269 -9.13 -14.14 14.17
CA PHE A 269 -8.49 -13.68 15.40
C PHE A 269 -9.44 -12.92 16.32
N ALA A 270 -10.35 -12.10 15.81
CA ALA A 270 -11.40 -11.47 16.61
C ALA A 270 -12.25 -12.51 17.34
N SER A 271 -12.59 -13.61 16.66
CA SER A 271 -13.33 -14.74 17.25
C SER A 271 -12.51 -15.47 18.33
N VAL A 272 -11.22 -15.70 18.10
CA VAL A 272 -10.30 -16.31 19.09
C VAL A 272 -10.17 -15.43 20.33
N ILE A 273 -9.99 -14.11 20.16
CA ILE A 273 -9.91 -13.16 21.28
C ILE A 273 -11.21 -13.18 22.09
N SER A 274 -12.38 -13.16 21.44
CA SER A 274 -13.67 -13.24 22.10
C SER A 274 -13.84 -14.55 22.87
N ASN A 275 -13.42 -15.67 22.28
CA ASN A 275 -13.46 -16.96 22.96
C ASN A 275 -12.54 -17.01 24.19
N ASN A 276 -11.32 -16.47 24.09
CA ASN A 276 -10.39 -16.40 25.20
C ASN A 276 -10.94 -15.53 26.34
N LEU A 277 -11.60 -14.41 26.02
CA LEU A 277 -12.26 -13.57 27.01
C LEU A 277 -13.37 -14.35 27.73
N ASN A 278 -14.19 -15.12 26.99
CA ASN A 278 -15.24 -15.97 27.59
C ASN A 278 -14.66 -17.02 28.53
N ILE A 279 -13.52 -17.64 28.20
CA ILE A 279 -12.83 -18.60 29.07
C ILE A 279 -12.39 -17.90 30.37
N VAL A 280 -11.75 -16.74 30.29
CA VAL A 280 -11.33 -15.97 31.47
C VAL A 280 -12.53 -15.58 32.33
N MET A 281 -13.62 -15.11 31.71
CA MET A 281 -14.86 -14.74 32.43
C MET A 281 -15.50 -15.94 33.13
N LYS A 282 -15.55 -17.10 32.47
CA LYS A 282 -16.04 -18.35 33.10
C LYS A 282 -15.19 -18.74 34.30
N PHE A 283 -13.86 -18.69 34.17
CA PHE A 283 -12.90 -18.98 35.24
C PHE A 283 -13.13 -18.06 36.46
N LEU A 284 -13.24 -16.74 36.22
CA LEU A 284 -13.45 -15.74 37.27
C LEU A 284 -14.81 -15.98 37.99
N ALA A 285 -15.88 -16.21 37.21
CA ALA A 285 -17.20 -16.50 37.76
C ALA A 285 -17.18 -17.78 38.63
N THR A 286 -16.52 -18.83 38.13
CA THR A 286 -16.39 -20.11 38.85
C THR A 286 -15.65 -19.94 40.17
N ILE A 287 -14.49 -19.27 40.15
CA ILE A 287 -13.75 -18.99 41.41
C ILE A 287 -14.60 -18.18 42.38
N THR A 288 -15.30 -17.15 41.91
CA THR A 288 -16.15 -16.30 42.75
C THR A 288 -17.24 -17.11 43.41
N ILE A 289 -17.92 -17.98 42.66
CA ILE A 289 -18.98 -18.87 43.21
C ILE A 289 -18.39 -19.84 44.24
N VAL A 290 -17.28 -20.49 43.93
CA VAL A 290 -16.66 -21.44 44.85
C VAL A 290 -16.21 -20.75 46.16
N MET A 291 -15.63 -19.55 46.07
CA MET A 291 -15.16 -18.78 47.23
C MET A 291 -16.32 -18.16 48.04
N SER A 292 -17.50 -17.97 47.43
CA SER A 292 -18.69 -17.46 48.15
C SER A 292 -19.26 -18.46 49.14
N ILE A 293 -19.06 -19.75 48.94
CA ILE A 293 -19.63 -20.81 49.82
C ILE A 293 -19.09 -20.71 51.24
N PRO A 294 -17.76 -20.74 51.49
CA PRO A 294 -17.20 -20.56 52.83
C PRO A 294 -17.62 -19.25 53.47
N THR A 295 -17.66 -18.17 52.70
CA THR A 295 -18.07 -16.86 53.18
C THR A 295 -19.51 -16.82 53.61
N MET A 296 -20.43 -17.44 52.87
CA MET A 296 -21.84 -17.52 53.18
C MET A 296 -22.07 -18.34 54.45
N VAL A 297 -21.43 -19.51 54.59
CA VAL A 297 -21.54 -20.35 55.81
C VAL A 297 -20.99 -19.60 57.01
N ALA A 298 -19.78 -18.99 56.91
CA ALA A 298 -19.23 -18.21 58.02
C ALA A 298 -20.11 -17.03 58.41
N SER A 299 -20.76 -16.37 57.44
CA SER A 299 -21.70 -15.26 57.69
C SER A 299 -22.93 -15.71 58.49
N PHE A 300 -23.52 -16.85 58.13
CA PHE A 300 -24.65 -17.42 58.90
C PHE A 300 -24.26 -17.72 60.34
N PHE A 301 -23.12 -18.34 60.58
CA PHE A 301 -22.65 -18.65 61.93
C PHE A 301 -22.13 -17.42 62.70
N GLY A 302 -21.83 -16.31 62.02
CA GLY A 302 -21.47 -15.02 62.64
C GLY A 302 -22.64 -14.13 63.02
N MET A 303 -23.88 -14.58 62.79
CA MET A 303 -25.08 -13.78 63.13
C MET A 303 -25.35 -13.75 64.66
N ASN A 304 -25.72 -12.57 65.19
CA ASN A 304 -26.12 -12.35 66.58
C ASN A 304 -27.59 -12.75 66.80
N VAL A 305 -27.89 -14.07 66.62
CA VAL A 305 -29.21 -14.64 66.88
C VAL A 305 -29.14 -15.67 68.01
N ASN A 306 -30.32 -16.07 68.55
CA ASN A 306 -30.35 -17.05 69.62
C ASN A 306 -29.76 -18.41 69.16
N SER A 307 -28.71 -18.85 69.83
CA SER A 307 -27.94 -20.06 69.49
C SER A 307 -28.75 -21.38 69.57
N SER A 308 -29.90 -21.42 70.27
CA SER A 308 -30.75 -22.62 70.40
C SER A 308 -31.29 -23.15 69.06
N GLY A 309 -31.29 -22.37 68.00
CA GLY A 309 -31.69 -22.75 66.63
C GLY A 309 -30.56 -23.07 65.69
N MET A 310 -29.27 -22.84 66.08
CA MET A 310 -28.13 -23.09 65.24
C MET A 310 -27.63 -24.52 65.29
N PRO A 311 -27.46 -25.21 64.18
CA PRO A 311 -26.91 -26.56 64.14
C PRO A 311 -25.49 -26.59 64.76
N PHE A 312 -25.25 -27.59 65.65
CA PHE A 312 -23.95 -27.84 66.32
C PHE A 312 -23.45 -26.73 67.25
N ALA A 313 -24.26 -25.70 67.60
CA ALA A 313 -23.83 -24.59 68.47
C ALA A 313 -23.42 -25.04 69.87
N ASP A 314 -24.15 -26.05 70.47
CA ASP A 314 -23.86 -26.58 71.80
C ASP A 314 -22.81 -27.70 71.80
N SER A 315 -22.31 -28.11 70.68
CA SER A 315 -21.31 -29.17 70.54
C SER A 315 -19.91 -28.68 70.85
N ARG A 316 -19.15 -29.43 71.66
CA ARG A 316 -17.70 -29.17 71.93
C ARG A 316 -16.85 -29.11 70.67
N TYR A 317 -17.28 -29.78 69.59
CA TYR A 317 -16.61 -29.84 68.29
C TYR A 317 -17.34 -29.09 67.22
N GLY A 318 -18.31 -28.24 67.55
CA GLY A 318 -19.18 -27.53 66.62
C GLY A 318 -18.44 -26.76 65.51
N PHE A 319 -17.40 -26.01 65.88
CA PHE A 319 -16.56 -25.30 64.91
C PHE A 319 -15.89 -26.26 63.91
N SER A 320 -15.29 -27.34 64.36
CA SER A 320 -14.59 -28.32 63.49
C SER A 320 -15.56 -29.03 62.54
N ILE A 321 -16.80 -29.31 63.01
CA ILE A 321 -17.84 -29.95 62.18
C ILE A 321 -18.29 -28.97 61.10
N VAL A 322 -18.59 -27.73 61.43
CA VAL A 322 -19.02 -26.71 60.47
C VAL A 322 -17.92 -26.43 59.46
N LEU A 323 -16.65 -26.31 59.91
CA LEU A 323 -15.50 -26.13 59.03
C LEU A 323 -15.34 -27.31 58.05
N GLY A 324 -15.45 -28.54 58.57
CA GLY A 324 -15.34 -29.77 57.74
C GLY A 324 -16.46 -29.86 56.68
N LEU A 325 -17.71 -29.56 57.08
CA LEU A 325 -18.84 -29.51 56.14
C LEU A 325 -18.69 -28.42 55.08
N THR A 326 -18.22 -27.27 55.48
CA THR A 326 -17.96 -26.14 54.55
C THR A 326 -16.90 -26.50 53.52
N LEU A 327 -15.77 -27.09 53.96
CA LEU A 327 -14.73 -27.56 53.07
C LEU A 327 -15.24 -28.66 52.14
N ALA A 328 -15.97 -29.63 52.65
CA ALA A 328 -16.55 -30.71 51.84
C ALA A 328 -17.49 -30.16 50.77
N LEU A 329 -18.40 -29.23 51.14
CA LEU A 329 -19.31 -28.60 50.19
C LEU A 329 -18.57 -27.79 49.12
N THR A 330 -17.57 -27.03 49.52
CA THR A 330 -16.71 -26.24 48.58
C THR A 330 -16.01 -27.16 47.60
N LEU A 331 -15.42 -28.27 48.07
CA LEU A 331 -14.75 -29.26 47.23
C LEU A 331 -15.72 -29.98 46.28
N ILE A 332 -16.92 -30.29 46.70
CA ILE A 332 -17.96 -30.92 45.87
C ILE A 332 -18.37 -29.97 44.75
N VAL A 333 -18.60 -28.68 45.06
CA VAL A 333 -18.98 -27.69 44.03
C VAL A 333 -17.81 -27.43 43.08
N ALA A 334 -16.58 -27.31 43.58
CA ALA A 334 -15.39 -27.18 42.74
C ALA A 334 -15.21 -28.39 41.80
N TRP A 335 -15.44 -29.61 42.32
CA TRP A 335 -15.39 -30.82 41.50
C TRP A 335 -16.48 -30.87 40.41
N ILE A 336 -17.72 -30.45 40.76
CA ILE A 336 -18.83 -30.37 39.77
C ILE A 336 -18.47 -29.37 38.64
N PHE A 337 -17.91 -28.21 38.98
CA PHE A 337 -17.51 -27.21 37.99
C PHE A 337 -16.33 -27.66 37.14
N SER A 338 -15.34 -28.33 37.74
CA SER A 338 -14.24 -28.95 37.00
C SER A 338 -14.72 -29.99 35.99
N LYS A 339 -15.72 -30.84 36.39
CA LYS A 339 -16.27 -31.86 35.48
C LYS A 339 -17.11 -31.29 34.33
N LYS A 340 -17.61 -30.05 34.46
CA LYS A 340 -18.40 -29.35 33.43
C LYS A 340 -17.61 -28.43 32.55
N ASP A 341 -16.26 -28.54 32.53
CA ASP A 341 -15.33 -27.67 31.77
C ASP A 341 -15.58 -26.17 31.98
N LEU A 342 -15.92 -25.82 33.24
CA LEU A 342 -16.12 -24.44 33.66
C LEU A 342 -14.84 -23.81 34.27
N PHE A 343 -13.79 -24.61 34.41
CA PHE A 343 -12.44 -24.17 34.76
C PHE A 343 -11.54 -24.09 33.54
#